data_e962dc4dc3926148d7ee07f6bfd1b6e9
#
_entry.id   e962dc4dc3926148d7ee07f6bfd1b6e9
#
_cell.length_a   1.000
_cell.length_b   1.000
_cell.length_c   1.000
_cell.angle_alpha   90.00
_cell.angle_beta   90.00
_cell.angle_gamma   90.00
#
_symmetry.space_group_name_H-M   'P 1'
#
loop_
_entity.id
_entity.type
_entity.pdbx_description
1 polymer ?
#
loop_
_entity_poly.entity_id
_entity_poly.type
_entity_poly.pdbx_seq_one_letter_code
_entity_poly.pdbx_strand_id
1 'polypeptide(L)'
;MTSTDREFDVILFGATGFVGELVAADLAAHAPAGTRIALAGRTRSKVETVRQILGVNAAGWGIVEADSNDEASLRALAESTRVVISTVGPYARHGLPLVGACANSGTHYVDLTGEVLFARDCIDHYDEAARASGARIVNSCGYDSVPSDLSVFLAADAAREAGDGELEDTTVYASMKGGMSGGTVASAMQQADDIASQPERRKIAGDKFSLSPERSSEPKGEYKDSLKVAYSDDIKAWTAPFLMASYNTRIVRRSNALFGHGYGKTFRYREVMKAGAGLKGRVRAFAIAGALAGGFTALASQKARPVVERFVPKSGTGPDEKSRVNGFFRMDLRTTTTTGAHYRSIVAAQGDPGYNATAVMLAEAALTLSEGDLPKLPTGADGGVLTPAVALGMPYVERLRARDFTLTATKLA
;
A
#
# COMPACT_ATOMS: atom_id res chain seq x y z
N MET A 1 -14.98 5.24 -25.33
CA MET A 1 -14.91 3.77 -25.46
C MET A 1 -15.48 3.19 -24.19
N THR A 2 -16.41 2.27 -24.26
CA THR A 2 -16.91 1.58 -23.08
C THR A 2 -15.81 0.66 -22.54
N SER A 3 -15.76 0.42 -21.23
CA SER A 3 -14.76 -0.43 -20.54
C SER A 3 -14.60 -1.85 -21.14
N THR A 4 -15.51 -2.28 -22.00
CA THR A 4 -15.54 -3.59 -22.66
C THR A 4 -14.65 -3.72 -23.90
N ASP A 5 -14.18 -2.60 -24.50
CA ASP A 5 -13.43 -2.62 -25.78
C ASP A 5 -11.91 -2.51 -25.62
N ARG A 6 -11.37 -2.59 -24.40
CA ARG A 6 -9.92 -2.52 -24.15
C ARG A 6 -9.22 -3.81 -24.60
N GLU A 7 -8.02 -3.68 -25.17
CA GLU A 7 -7.22 -4.81 -25.64
C GLU A 7 -6.81 -5.74 -24.48
N PHE A 8 -6.45 -5.14 -23.34
CA PHE A 8 -6.01 -5.88 -22.16
C PHE A 8 -6.93 -5.62 -20.95
N ASP A 9 -7.03 -6.58 -20.08
CA ASP A 9 -7.67 -6.41 -18.77
C ASP A 9 -6.67 -5.82 -17.76
N VAL A 10 -5.40 -6.27 -17.82
CA VAL A 10 -4.33 -5.81 -16.93
C VAL A 10 -3.04 -5.58 -17.71
N ILE A 11 -2.40 -4.43 -17.51
CA ILE A 11 -1.00 -4.20 -17.93
C ILE A 11 -0.12 -4.00 -16.71
N LEU A 12 0.97 -4.77 -16.62
CA LEU A 12 2.02 -4.61 -15.62
C LEU A 12 3.15 -3.73 -16.19
N PHE A 13 3.19 -2.46 -15.76
CA PHE A 13 4.26 -1.52 -16.11
C PHE A 13 5.39 -1.58 -15.10
N GLY A 14 6.61 -1.77 -15.60
CA GLY A 14 7.81 -2.05 -14.82
C GLY A 14 8.09 -3.54 -14.62
N ALA A 15 7.60 -4.38 -15.54
CA ALA A 15 7.71 -5.83 -15.49
C ALA A 15 9.14 -6.38 -15.38
N THR A 16 10.15 -5.61 -15.78
CA THR A 16 11.58 -5.99 -15.73
C THR A 16 12.28 -5.60 -14.42
N GLY A 17 11.56 -4.99 -13.49
CA GLY A 17 12.07 -4.70 -12.15
C GLY A 17 11.87 -5.90 -11.22
N PHE A 18 12.65 -5.97 -10.12
CA PHE A 18 12.59 -7.12 -9.19
C PHE A 18 11.17 -7.42 -8.68
N VAL A 19 10.43 -6.40 -8.23
CA VAL A 19 9.03 -6.58 -7.81
C VAL A 19 8.12 -6.86 -9.00
N GLY A 20 8.38 -6.23 -10.15
CA GLY A 20 7.63 -6.48 -11.39
C GLY A 20 7.71 -7.93 -11.84
N GLU A 21 8.88 -8.55 -11.77
CA GLU A 21 9.06 -9.98 -12.08
C GLU A 21 8.28 -10.87 -11.11
N LEU A 22 8.22 -10.54 -9.81
CA LEU A 22 7.44 -11.28 -8.82
C LEU A 22 5.94 -11.15 -9.07
N VAL A 23 5.45 -9.95 -9.39
CA VAL A 23 4.04 -9.72 -9.76
C VAL A 23 3.69 -10.46 -11.05
N ALA A 24 4.57 -10.42 -12.05
CA ALA A 24 4.38 -11.17 -13.30
C ALA A 24 4.30 -12.68 -13.06
N ALA A 25 5.17 -13.22 -12.20
CA ALA A 25 5.15 -14.64 -11.84
C ALA A 25 3.87 -15.02 -11.08
N ASP A 26 3.42 -14.15 -10.17
CA ASP A 26 2.17 -14.39 -9.43
C ASP A 26 0.94 -14.37 -10.36
N LEU A 27 0.85 -13.38 -11.25
CA LEU A 27 -0.20 -13.31 -12.27
C LEU A 27 -0.19 -14.54 -13.19
N ALA A 28 0.99 -15.01 -13.62
CA ALA A 28 1.12 -16.17 -14.48
C ALA A 28 0.64 -17.47 -13.81
N ALA A 29 0.79 -17.55 -12.50
CA ALA A 29 0.38 -18.72 -11.72
C ALA A 29 -1.11 -18.69 -11.31
N HIS A 30 -1.71 -17.51 -11.14
CA HIS A 30 -2.98 -17.39 -10.42
C HIS A 30 -4.05 -16.51 -11.10
N ALA A 31 -3.72 -15.76 -12.16
CA ALA A 31 -4.74 -15.00 -12.87
C ALA A 31 -5.83 -15.93 -13.41
N PRO A 32 -7.11 -15.55 -13.34
CA PRO A 32 -8.21 -16.33 -13.91
C PRO A 32 -7.98 -16.63 -15.39
N ALA A 33 -8.40 -17.82 -15.82
CA ALA A 33 -8.30 -18.22 -17.22
C ALA A 33 -9.04 -17.21 -18.12
N GLY A 34 -8.38 -16.80 -19.20
CA GLY A 34 -8.94 -15.83 -20.14
C GLY A 34 -8.65 -14.36 -19.79
N THR A 35 -8.01 -14.06 -18.66
CA THR A 35 -7.55 -12.69 -18.36
C THR A 35 -6.50 -12.26 -19.41
N ARG A 36 -6.77 -11.18 -20.10
CA ARG A 36 -5.88 -10.61 -21.13
C ARG A 36 -4.83 -9.71 -20.46
N ILE A 37 -3.60 -10.22 -20.34
CA ILE A 37 -2.50 -9.56 -19.64
C ILE A 37 -1.44 -9.09 -20.65
N ALA A 38 -0.84 -7.94 -20.40
CA ALA A 38 0.39 -7.51 -21.05
C ALA A 38 1.45 -7.10 -20.05
N LEU A 39 2.71 -7.31 -20.41
CA LEU A 39 3.87 -6.80 -19.70
C LEU A 39 4.35 -5.53 -20.40
N ALA A 40 4.71 -4.50 -19.60
CA ALA A 40 5.17 -3.24 -20.15
C ALA A 40 6.48 -2.76 -19.53
N GLY A 41 7.28 -2.07 -20.34
CA GLY A 41 8.54 -1.47 -19.94
C GLY A 41 9.24 -0.76 -21.10
N ARG A 42 10.33 -0.07 -20.81
CA ARG A 42 11.07 0.77 -21.78
C ARG A 42 11.78 0.02 -22.89
N THR A 43 12.13 -1.24 -22.65
CA THR A 43 12.95 -2.03 -23.57
C THR A 43 12.22 -3.33 -23.90
N ARG A 44 11.64 -3.39 -25.09
CA ARG A 44 10.84 -4.53 -25.56
C ARG A 44 11.55 -5.88 -25.38
N SER A 45 12.82 -5.97 -25.74
CA SER A 45 13.57 -7.22 -25.63
C SER A 45 13.75 -7.72 -24.19
N LYS A 46 13.87 -6.80 -23.20
CA LYS A 46 13.92 -7.18 -21.78
C LYS A 46 12.56 -7.68 -21.28
N VAL A 47 11.47 -7.02 -21.69
CA VAL A 47 10.10 -7.44 -21.37
C VAL A 47 9.81 -8.83 -21.99
N GLU A 48 10.24 -9.05 -23.21
CA GLU A 48 10.17 -10.36 -23.90
C GLU A 48 10.89 -11.45 -23.10
N THR A 49 12.08 -11.15 -22.59
CA THR A 49 12.84 -12.09 -21.75
C THR A 49 12.06 -12.48 -20.50
N VAL A 50 11.42 -11.52 -19.82
CA VAL A 50 10.55 -11.83 -18.66
C VAL A 50 9.40 -12.75 -19.07
N ARG A 51 8.70 -12.44 -20.16
CA ARG A 51 7.61 -13.28 -20.69
C ARG A 51 8.08 -14.72 -20.99
N GLN A 52 9.26 -14.87 -21.60
CA GLN A 52 9.84 -16.17 -21.90
C GLN A 52 10.17 -16.98 -20.64
N ILE A 53 10.69 -16.34 -19.59
CA ILE A 53 10.99 -16.97 -18.30
C ILE A 53 9.71 -17.50 -17.64
N LEU A 54 8.58 -16.79 -17.76
CA LEU A 54 7.28 -17.19 -17.23
C LEU A 54 6.69 -18.42 -17.96
N GLY A 55 7.20 -18.76 -19.13
CA GLY A 55 6.87 -19.98 -19.87
C GLY A 55 5.46 -19.98 -20.45
N VAL A 56 4.85 -21.17 -20.46
CA VAL A 56 3.56 -21.42 -21.15
C VAL A 56 2.40 -20.59 -20.62
N ASN A 57 2.42 -20.24 -19.34
CA ASN A 57 1.34 -19.48 -18.70
C ASN A 57 1.28 -18.03 -19.19
N ALA A 58 2.39 -17.48 -19.67
CA ALA A 58 2.46 -16.12 -20.21
C ALA A 58 2.69 -16.09 -21.73
N ALA A 59 2.68 -17.23 -22.43
CA ALA A 59 3.01 -17.29 -23.86
C ALA A 59 2.11 -16.39 -24.73
N GLY A 60 0.85 -16.25 -24.35
CA GLY A 60 -0.14 -15.41 -25.02
C GLY A 60 -0.20 -13.96 -24.55
N TRP A 61 0.65 -13.54 -23.60
CA TRP A 61 0.60 -12.19 -23.07
C TRP A 61 1.14 -11.14 -24.03
N GLY A 62 0.51 -9.96 -24.05
CA GLY A 62 0.98 -8.83 -24.83
C GLY A 62 2.30 -8.27 -24.30
N ILE A 63 2.96 -7.50 -25.16
CA ILE A 63 4.14 -6.68 -24.81
C ILE A 63 3.89 -5.26 -25.25
N VAL A 64 3.94 -4.32 -24.32
CA VAL A 64 3.76 -2.89 -24.54
C VAL A 64 5.07 -2.17 -24.23
N GLU A 65 5.56 -1.36 -25.16
CA GLU A 65 6.69 -0.49 -24.92
C GLU A 65 6.18 0.86 -24.42
N ALA A 66 6.66 1.27 -23.22
CA ALA A 66 6.29 2.56 -22.64
C ALA A 66 7.42 3.08 -21.75
N ASP A 67 7.62 4.41 -21.76
CA ASP A 67 8.60 5.12 -20.93
C ASP A 67 7.87 6.10 -20.01
N SER A 68 8.24 6.12 -18.72
CA SER A 68 7.70 7.06 -17.73
C SER A 68 7.96 8.53 -18.06
N ASN A 69 8.87 8.83 -18.98
CA ASN A 69 9.18 10.17 -19.45
C ASN A 69 8.52 10.51 -20.80
N ASP A 70 7.76 9.58 -21.38
CA ASP A 70 7.05 9.78 -22.65
C ASP A 70 5.52 9.72 -22.43
N GLU A 71 4.91 10.88 -22.29
CA GLU A 71 3.47 11.03 -22.05
C GLU A 71 2.60 10.38 -23.13
N ALA A 72 3.07 10.35 -24.39
CA ALA A 72 2.32 9.74 -25.49
C ALA A 72 2.28 8.22 -25.32
N SER A 73 3.39 7.59 -24.97
CA SER A 73 3.45 6.14 -24.69
C SER A 73 2.62 5.75 -23.46
N LEU A 74 2.64 6.58 -22.40
CA LEU A 74 1.84 6.35 -21.19
C LEU A 74 0.34 6.48 -21.47
N ARG A 75 -0.07 7.43 -22.31
CA ARG A 75 -1.47 7.57 -22.72
C ARG A 75 -1.92 6.37 -23.53
N ALA A 76 -1.16 5.95 -24.53
CA ALA A 76 -1.46 4.77 -25.34
C ALA A 76 -1.57 3.51 -24.48
N LEU A 77 -0.66 3.34 -23.49
CA LEU A 77 -0.71 2.25 -22.52
C LEU A 77 -2.00 2.32 -21.71
N ALA A 78 -2.35 3.46 -21.13
CA ALA A 78 -3.56 3.62 -20.32
C ALA A 78 -4.84 3.36 -21.14
N GLU A 79 -4.91 3.84 -22.39
CA GLU A 79 -6.05 3.65 -23.27
C GLU A 79 -6.24 2.20 -23.74
N SER A 80 -5.19 1.37 -23.71
CA SER A 80 -5.23 -0.03 -24.15
C SER A 80 -5.70 -1.04 -23.11
N THR A 81 -5.80 -0.66 -21.81
CA THR A 81 -6.10 -1.59 -20.73
C THR A 81 -7.18 -1.10 -19.77
N ARG A 82 -7.82 -2.02 -19.05
CA ARG A 82 -8.76 -1.69 -17.97
C ARG A 82 -8.03 -1.29 -16.69
N VAL A 83 -6.91 -1.95 -16.38
CA VAL A 83 -6.13 -1.72 -15.15
C VAL A 83 -4.64 -1.65 -15.47
N VAL A 84 -3.96 -0.68 -14.89
CA VAL A 84 -2.49 -0.59 -14.90
C VAL A 84 -1.97 -0.92 -13.50
N ILE A 85 -1.06 -1.88 -13.43
CA ILE A 85 -0.19 -2.10 -12.27
C ILE A 85 1.11 -1.34 -12.51
N SER A 86 1.51 -0.45 -11.61
CA SER A 86 2.80 0.24 -11.69
C SER A 86 3.75 -0.22 -10.59
N THR A 87 4.92 -0.73 -11.00
CA THR A 87 6.05 -1.03 -10.12
C THR A 87 7.26 -0.12 -10.38
N VAL A 88 7.03 1.00 -11.08
CA VAL A 88 8.07 1.96 -11.48
C VAL A 88 8.23 3.04 -10.42
N GLY A 89 9.17 2.85 -9.52
CA GLY A 89 9.55 3.82 -8.49
C GLY A 89 10.93 4.45 -8.72
N PRO A 90 11.32 5.52 -8.00
CA PRO A 90 10.52 6.28 -7.03
C PRO A 90 9.30 6.96 -7.66
N TYR A 91 8.15 6.84 -7.01
CA TYR A 91 6.88 7.31 -7.59
C TYR A 91 6.81 8.83 -7.68
N ALA A 92 7.40 9.56 -6.75
CA ALA A 92 7.51 11.02 -6.80
C ALA A 92 8.21 11.53 -8.08
N ARG A 93 9.07 10.71 -8.70
CA ARG A 93 9.78 11.08 -9.94
C ARG A 93 9.09 10.60 -11.21
N HIS A 94 8.47 9.42 -11.16
CA HIS A 94 8.06 8.70 -12.36
C HIS A 94 6.56 8.36 -12.40
N GLY A 95 5.83 8.51 -11.29
CA GLY A 95 4.47 8.02 -11.17
C GLY A 95 3.41 8.95 -11.72
N LEU A 96 3.52 10.26 -11.47
CA LEU A 96 2.46 11.23 -11.77
C LEU A 96 1.98 11.25 -13.23
N PRO A 97 2.85 11.19 -14.27
CA PRO A 97 2.39 11.19 -15.66
C PRO A 97 1.49 9.99 -15.98
N LEU A 98 1.84 8.79 -15.46
CA LEU A 98 1.04 7.59 -15.66
C LEU A 98 -0.30 7.66 -14.91
N VAL A 99 -0.29 8.15 -13.67
CA VAL A 99 -1.54 8.39 -12.92
C VAL A 99 -2.46 9.34 -13.67
N GLY A 100 -1.91 10.43 -14.24
CA GLY A 100 -2.66 11.37 -15.06
C GLY A 100 -3.25 10.72 -16.32
N ALA A 101 -2.47 9.90 -17.02
CA ALA A 101 -2.94 9.15 -18.18
C ALA A 101 -4.11 8.22 -17.81
N CYS A 102 -3.99 7.46 -16.72
CA CYS A 102 -5.04 6.57 -16.23
C CYS A 102 -6.29 7.34 -15.79
N ALA A 103 -6.15 8.40 -14.99
CA ALA A 103 -7.26 9.22 -14.51
C ALA A 103 -8.07 9.84 -15.66
N ASN A 104 -7.40 10.34 -16.71
CA ASN A 104 -8.07 10.94 -17.86
C ASN A 104 -8.70 9.91 -18.82
N SER A 105 -8.18 8.68 -18.86
CA SER A 105 -8.66 7.64 -19.78
C SER A 105 -9.74 6.73 -19.17
N GLY A 106 -10.11 6.92 -17.91
CA GLY A 106 -11.02 6.01 -17.20
C GLY A 106 -10.40 4.63 -16.92
N THR A 107 -9.08 4.57 -16.86
CA THR A 107 -8.31 3.35 -16.59
C THR A 107 -8.00 3.25 -15.11
N HIS A 108 -8.26 2.11 -14.51
CA HIS A 108 -7.90 1.90 -13.11
C HIS A 108 -6.38 1.78 -12.94
N TYR A 109 -5.90 2.16 -11.77
CA TYR A 109 -4.46 2.18 -11.47
C TYR A 109 -4.20 1.62 -10.08
N VAL A 110 -3.18 0.78 -9.95
CA VAL A 110 -2.66 0.31 -8.66
C VAL A 110 -1.14 0.43 -8.61
N ASP A 111 -0.61 0.79 -7.45
CA ASP A 111 0.82 0.83 -7.15
C ASP A 111 1.14 0.31 -5.75
N LEU A 112 2.40 0.35 -5.38
CA LEU A 112 2.90 -0.04 -4.06
C LEU A 112 3.68 1.11 -3.40
N THR A 113 3.22 2.35 -3.57
CA THR A 113 3.89 3.52 -2.99
C THR A 113 3.77 3.58 -1.47
N GLY A 114 4.85 3.98 -0.79
CA GLY A 114 4.87 4.43 0.61
C GLY A 114 5.20 5.93 0.74
N GLU A 115 5.02 6.70 -0.34
CA GLU A 115 5.42 8.10 -0.46
C GLU A 115 4.21 9.03 -0.23
N VAL A 116 4.11 9.62 0.99
CA VAL A 116 2.97 10.50 1.34
C VAL A 116 2.84 11.71 0.42
N LEU A 117 3.96 12.25 -0.04
CA LEU A 117 3.98 13.41 -0.92
C LEU A 117 3.44 13.06 -2.31
N PHE A 118 3.82 11.90 -2.85
CA PHE A 118 3.29 11.41 -4.11
C PHE A 118 1.78 11.14 -4.03
N ALA A 119 1.32 10.45 -2.98
CA ALA A 119 -0.11 10.22 -2.77
C ALA A 119 -0.90 11.53 -2.67
N ARG A 120 -0.33 12.57 -2.02
CA ARG A 120 -0.93 13.89 -1.97
C ARG A 120 -0.99 14.54 -3.36
N ASP A 121 0.08 14.45 -4.14
CA ASP A 121 0.12 14.96 -5.51
C ASP A 121 -0.90 14.26 -6.42
N CYS A 122 -1.08 12.94 -6.28
CA CYS A 122 -2.14 12.22 -7.00
C CYS A 122 -3.52 12.79 -6.69
N ILE A 123 -3.80 13.06 -5.40
CA ILE A 123 -5.08 13.63 -4.96
C ILE A 123 -5.26 15.02 -5.55
N ASP A 124 -4.28 15.90 -5.39
CA ASP A 124 -4.39 17.31 -5.77
C ASP A 124 -4.55 17.50 -7.29
N HIS A 125 -3.89 16.66 -8.09
CA HIS A 125 -3.89 16.84 -9.53
C HIS A 125 -4.94 16.00 -10.27
N TYR A 126 -5.34 14.84 -9.70
CA TYR A 126 -6.06 13.85 -10.50
C TYR A 126 -7.33 13.27 -9.85
N ASP A 127 -7.69 13.64 -8.60
CA ASP A 127 -8.92 13.12 -7.97
C ASP A 127 -10.18 13.54 -8.75
N GLU A 128 -10.24 14.79 -9.21
CA GLU A 128 -11.38 15.30 -9.98
C GLU A 128 -11.50 14.59 -11.34
N ALA A 129 -10.39 14.46 -12.08
CA ALA A 129 -10.38 13.76 -13.37
C ALA A 129 -10.75 12.28 -13.21
N ALA A 130 -10.22 11.62 -12.17
CA ALA A 130 -10.53 10.23 -11.87
C ALA A 130 -12.02 10.03 -11.51
N ARG A 131 -12.61 10.96 -10.74
CA ARG A 131 -14.06 10.96 -10.45
C ARG A 131 -14.90 11.13 -11.71
N ALA A 132 -14.51 12.04 -12.57
CA ALA A 132 -15.23 12.34 -13.81
C ALA A 132 -15.18 11.18 -14.83
N SER A 133 -14.05 10.48 -14.91
CA SER A 133 -13.85 9.36 -15.85
C SER A 133 -14.29 7.99 -15.30
N GLY A 134 -14.53 7.87 -13.99
CA GLY A 134 -14.78 6.60 -13.32
C GLY A 134 -13.51 5.80 -13.01
N ALA A 135 -12.32 6.34 -13.23
CA ALA A 135 -11.06 5.69 -12.89
C ALA A 135 -10.88 5.55 -11.38
N ARG A 136 -10.57 4.35 -10.88
CA ARG A 136 -10.12 4.14 -9.50
C ARG A 136 -8.61 4.14 -9.48
N ILE A 137 -8.03 5.20 -8.93
CA ILE A 137 -6.59 5.36 -8.71
C ILE A 137 -6.30 4.92 -7.28
N VAL A 138 -5.72 3.73 -7.11
CA VAL A 138 -5.53 3.12 -5.80
C VAL A 138 -4.04 3.03 -5.49
N ASN A 139 -3.56 3.96 -4.68
CA ASN A 139 -2.18 3.93 -4.22
C ASN A 139 -1.99 2.88 -3.11
N SER A 140 -0.76 2.39 -2.93
CA SER A 140 -0.32 1.59 -1.78
C SER A 140 -0.98 0.22 -1.65
N CYS A 141 -1.16 -0.49 -2.78
CA CYS A 141 -1.72 -1.83 -2.85
C CYS A 141 -0.72 -2.94 -2.48
N GLY A 142 0.31 -2.63 -1.69
CA GLY A 142 1.28 -3.57 -1.12
C GLY A 142 1.23 -3.63 0.39
N TYR A 143 2.27 -4.25 0.99
CA TYR A 143 2.44 -4.30 2.44
C TYR A 143 2.51 -2.91 3.08
N ASP A 144 2.86 -1.90 2.30
CA ASP A 144 2.95 -0.52 2.78
C ASP A 144 1.66 -0.06 3.47
N SER A 145 0.48 -0.43 2.98
CA SER A 145 -0.75 -0.03 3.67
C SER A 145 -1.90 -1.04 3.65
N VAL A 146 -1.94 -2.00 2.73
CA VAL A 146 -3.07 -2.96 2.63
C VAL A 146 -3.37 -3.66 3.95
N PRO A 147 -2.39 -4.23 4.69
CA PRO A 147 -2.71 -4.92 5.94
C PRO A 147 -3.26 -4.00 7.02
N SER A 148 -2.79 -2.76 7.08
CA SER A 148 -3.26 -1.75 8.02
C SER A 148 -4.69 -1.30 7.71
N ASP A 149 -4.93 -0.95 6.44
CA ASP A 149 -6.21 -0.42 5.96
C ASP A 149 -7.31 -1.48 6.07
N LEU A 150 -7.04 -2.71 5.61
CA LEU A 150 -7.99 -3.81 5.69
C LEU A 150 -8.24 -4.29 7.13
N SER A 151 -7.25 -4.19 8.04
CA SER A 151 -7.47 -4.59 9.43
C SER A 151 -8.49 -3.70 10.14
N VAL A 152 -8.48 -2.39 9.85
CA VAL A 152 -9.47 -1.45 10.39
C VAL A 152 -10.81 -1.61 9.69
N PHE A 153 -10.81 -1.76 8.37
CA PHE A 153 -12.02 -2.00 7.59
C PHE A 153 -12.80 -3.21 8.12
N LEU A 154 -12.14 -4.34 8.34
CA LEU A 154 -12.76 -5.55 8.86
C LEU A 154 -13.29 -5.38 10.30
N ALA A 155 -12.55 -4.68 11.17
CA ALA A 155 -12.99 -4.44 12.54
C ALA A 155 -14.22 -3.52 12.58
N ALA A 156 -14.24 -2.48 11.73
CA ALA A 156 -15.37 -1.56 11.63
C ALA A 156 -16.61 -2.23 11.04
N ASP A 157 -16.41 -3.09 10.03
CA ASP A 157 -17.49 -3.86 9.41
C ASP A 157 -18.14 -4.82 10.42
N ALA A 158 -17.33 -5.59 11.17
CA ALA A 158 -17.81 -6.50 12.20
C ALA A 158 -18.51 -5.77 13.36
N ALA A 159 -18.02 -4.61 13.79
CA ALA A 159 -18.66 -3.81 14.83
C ALA A 159 -20.02 -3.25 14.36
N ARG A 160 -20.10 -2.78 13.11
CA ARG A 160 -21.31 -2.28 12.48
C ARG A 160 -22.35 -3.38 12.33
N GLU A 161 -21.97 -4.57 11.85
CA GLU A 161 -22.89 -5.71 11.72
C GLU A 161 -23.47 -6.17 13.05
N ALA A 162 -22.66 -6.08 14.13
CA ALA A 162 -23.12 -6.40 15.48
C ALA A 162 -23.93 -5.29 16.17
N GLY A 163 -24.01 -4.09 15.57
CA GLY A 163 -24.66 -2.94 16.19
C GLY A 163 -23.88 -2.37 17.40
N ASP A 164 -22.58 -2.60 17.48
CA ASP A 164 -21.73 -2.21 18.61
C ASP A 164 -21.14 -0.78 18.49
N GLY A 165 -21.69 0.03 17.57
CA GLY A 165 -21.28 1.44 17.40
C GLY A 165 -20.02 1.62 16.58
N GLU A 166 -19.37 2.79 16.72
CA GLU A 166 -18.19 3.21 15.96
C GLU A 166 -16.90 2.81 16.70
N LEU A 167 -15.79 2.66 15.95
CA LEU A 167 -14.46 2.41 16.55
C LEU A 167 -13.94 3.69 17.24
N GLU A 168 -13.23 3.51 18.34
CA GLU A 168 -12.58 4.60 19.08
C GLU A 168 -11.05 4.40 19.16
N ASP A 169 -10.57 3.84 20.28
CA ASP A 169 -9.15 3.60 20.50
C ASP A 169 -8.68 2.34 19.78
N THR A 170 -7.93 2.54 18.72
CA THR A 170 -7.49 1.45 17.84
C THR A 170 -5.99 1.40 17.75
N THR A 171 -5.40 0.25 18.08
CA THR A 171 -3.97 0.02 17.99
C THR A 171 -3.66 -1.24 17.20
N VAL A 172 -2.77 -1.13 16.21
CA VAL A 172 -2.19 -2.27 15.50
C VAL A 172 -0.84 -2.61 16.11
N TYR A 173 -0.67 -3.87 16.46
CA TYR A 173 0.57 -4.48 16.92
C TYR A 173 1.18 -5.28 15.79
N ALA A 174 2.12 -4.65 15.07
CA ALA A 174 2.79 -5.25 13.94
C ALA A 174 3.87 -6.24 14.38
N SER A 175 3.94 -7.36 13.70
CA SER A 175 5.05 -8.33 13.78
C SER A 175 5.44 -8.73 12.37
N MET A 176 6.72 -8.76 12.06
CA MET A 176 7.18 -9.13 10.73
C MET A 176 8.58 -9.75 10.76
N LYS A 177 8.86 -10.55 9.74
CA LYS A 177 10.19 -11.03 9.38
C LYS A 177 10.34 -10.89 7.88
N GLY A 178 11.28 -10.05 7.46
CA GLY A 178 11.52 -9.76 6.05
C GLY A 178 12.55 -8.64 5.91
N GLY A 179 12.94 -8.38 4.69
CA GLY A 179 13.90 -7.34 4.32
C GLY A 179 13.21 -6.04 3.88
N MET A 180 13.95 -4.95 3.94
CA MET A 180 13.55 -3.69 3.31
C MET A 180 14.04 -3.67 1.87
N SER A 181 13.18 -3.25 0.93
CA SER A 181 13.58 -3.21 -0.48
C SER A 181 14.48 -2.02 -0.79
N GLY A 182 15.36 -2.18 -1.77
CA GLY A 182 16.15 -1.06 -2.30
C GLY A 182 15.27 0.06 -2.85
N GLY A 183 14.10 -0.27 -3.39
CA GLY A 183 13.07 0.68 -3.82
C GLY A 183 12.52 1.50 -2.67
N THR A 184 12.13 0.86 -1.56
CA THR A 184 11.64 1.54 -0.34
C THR A 184 12.66 2.53 0.20
N VAL A 185 13.94 2.17 0.18
CA VAL A 185 14.99 3.09 0.67
C VAL A 185 15.19 4.26 -0.30
N ALA A 186 15.20 4.01 -1.61
CA ALA A 186 15.29 5.07 -2.62
C ALA A 186 14.12 6.06 -2.50
N SER A 187 12.89 5.59 -2.30
CA SER A 187 11.71 6.40 -2.05
C SER A 187 11.82 7.20 -0.75
N ALA A 188 12.31 6.58 0.33
CA ALA A 188 12.52 7.29 1.60
C ALA A 188 13.59 8.40 1.49
N MET A 189 14.68 8.15 0.76
CA MET A 189 15.72 9.16 0.47
C MET A 189 15.15 10.32 -0.35
N GLN A 190 14.40 10.03 -1.41
CA GLN A 190 13.78 11.05 -2.25
C GLN A 190 12.81 11.91 -1.43
N GLN A 191 11.95 11.28 -0.65
CA GLN A 191 11.01 12.01 0.21
C GLN A 191 11.73 12.88 1.26
N ALA A 192 12.85 12.39 1.82
CA ALA A 192 13.67 13.17 2.75
C ALA A 192 14.27 14.42 2.07
N ASP A 193 14.72 14.33 0.82
CA ASP A 193 15.23 15.44 0.04
C ASP A 193 14.15 16.49 -0.26
N ASP A 194 12.97 16.04 -0.67
CA ASP A 194 11.83 16.91 -0.95
C ASP A 194 11.37 17.66 0.32
N ILE A 195 11.31 16.98 1.46
CA ILE A 195 10.98 17.57 2.76
C ILE A 195 12.04 18.59 3.20
N ALA A 196 13.33 18.30 2.95
CA ALA A 196 14.43 19.17 3.33
C ALA A 196 14.47 20.46 2.48
N SER A 197 14.23 20.33 1.17
CA SER A 197 14.38 21.42 0.21
C SER A 197 13.14 22.30 0.07
N GLN A 198 11.94 21.81 0.40
CA GLN A 198 10.66 22.49 0.14
C GLN A 198 9.83 22.63 1.42
N PRO A 199 9.67 23.88 1.96
CA PRO A 199 8.89 24.12 3.19
C PRO A 199 7.42 23.64 3.11
N GLU A 200 6.79 23.73 1.94
CA GLU A 200 5.41 23.28 1.72
C GLU A 200 5.31 21.74 1.83
N ARG A 201 6.25 21.01 1.25
CA ARG A 201 6.34 19.54 1.36
C ARG A 201 6.54 19.11 2.82
N ARG A 202 7.30 19.88 3.59
CA ARG A 202 7.49 19.62 5.03
C ARG A 202 6.18 19.76 5.82
N LYS A 203 5.34 20.74 5.49
CA LYS A 203 4.02 20.91 6.12
C LYS A 203 3.13 19.70 5.81
N ILE A 204 3.05 19.27 4.55
CA ILE A 204 2.30 18.09 4.13
C ILE A 204 2.79 16.84 4.87
N ALA A 205 4.09 16.59 4.87
CA ALA A 205 4.68 15.42 5.55
C ALA A 205 4.47 15.46 7.06
N GLY A 206 4.38 16.63 7.67
CA GLY A 206 4.13 16.83 9.10
C GLY A 206 2.67 16.71 9.51
N ASP A 207 1.71 16.94 8.60
CA ASP A 207 0.27 16.84 8.90
C ASP A 207 -0.19 15.38 8.91
N LYS A 208 -0.81 14.97 10.00
CA LYS A 208 -1.33 13.60 10.20
C LYS A 208 -2.56 13.29 9.37
N PHE A 209 -3.21 14.29 8.84
CA PHE A 209 -4.38 14.21 7.97
C PHE A 209 -4.09 14.77 6.57
N SER A 210 -2.83 14.79 6.16
CA SER A 210 -2.42 15.36 4.87
C SER A 210 -3.06 14.70 3.65
N LEU A 211 -3.56 13.49 3.77
CA LEU A 211 -4.27 12.78 2.70
C LEU A 211 -5.80 12.88 2.79
N SER A 212 -6.34 13.54 3.82
CA SER A 212 -7.78 13.71 3.97
C SER A 212 -8.36 14.57 2.86
N PRO A 213 -9.55 14.24 2.32
CA PRO A 213 -10.21 15.05 1.29
C PRO A 213 -10.61 16.42 1.82
N GLU A 214 -11.04 16.51 3.08
CA GLU A 214 -11.42 17.77 3.72
C GLU A 214 -10.78 17.89 5.09
N ARG A 215 -9.70 18.68 5.17
CA ARG A 215 -8.91 18.85 6.40
C ARG A 215 -9.70 19.51 7.53
N SER A 216 -10.67 20.35 7.22
CA SER A 216 -11.51 21.07 8.19
C SER A 216 -12.50 20.16 8.92
N SER A 217 -12.89 19.05 8.31
CA SER A 217 -13.80 18.04 8.88
C SER A 217 -13.10 17.08 9.84
N GLU A 218 -11.75 17.05 9.82
CA GLU A 218 -10.99 16.14 10.66
C GLU A 218 -10.94 16.58 12.13
N PRO A 219 -10.88 15.61 13.05
CA PRO A 219 -10.88 15.92 14.46
C PRO A 219 -9.69 16.82 14.87
N LYS A 220 -9.95 17.75 15.78
CA LYS A 220 -8.91 18.58 16.41
C LYS A 220 -8.38 17.84 17.64
N GLY A 221 -7.08 17.55 17.69
CA GLY A 221 -6.50 16.87 18.85
C GLY A 221 -5.09 16.34 18.58
N GLU A 222 -4.50 15.72 19.59
CA GLU A 222 -3.18 15.12 19.48
C GLU A 222 -3.26 13.71 18.88
N TYR A 223 -3.11 13.62 17.58
CA TYR A 223 -2.98 12.36 16.83
C TYR A 223 -1.51 12.08 16.52
N LYS A 224 -0.71 11.79 17.56
CA LYS A 224 0.73 11.53 17.38
C LYS A 224 0.97 10.05 17.10
N ASP A 225 1.77 9.77 16.08
CA ASP A 225 2.30 8.43 15.87
C ASP A 225 3.19 8.07 17.07
N SER A 226 3.11 6.82 17.54
CA SER A 226 3.88 6.41 18.71
C SER A 226 5.36 6.25 18.35
N LEU A 227 6.19 7.18 18.81
CA LEU A 227 7.65 7.13 18.69
C LEU A 227 8.32 6.59 19.96
N LYS A 228 7.54 6.16 20.96
CA LYS A 228 8.04 5.76 22.27
C LYS A 228 8.06 4.23 22.40
N VAL A 229 9.06 3.74 23.11
CA VAL A 229 9.05 2.38 23.68
C VAL A 229 8.06 2.36 24.85
N ALA A 230 7.13 1.41 24.85
CA ALA A 230 6.12 1.27 25.89
C ALA A 230 5.80 -0.20 26.17
N TYR A 231 5.28 -0.49 27.34
CA TYR A 231 4.65 -1.78 27.65
C TYR A 231 3.16 -1.67 27.34
N SER A 232 2.62 -2.66 26.64
CA SER A 232 1.18 -2.74 26.37
C SER A 232 0.55 -3.83 27.22
N ASP A 233 -0.46 -3.44 28.00
CA ASP A 233 -1.24 -4.36 28.81
C ASP A 233 -2.18 -5.24 27.97
N ASP A 234 -2.65 -4.75 26.82
CA ASP A 234 -3.53 -5.49 25.91
C ASP A 234 -2.90 -6.78 25.38
N ILE A 235 -1.61 -6.74 25.07
CA ILE A 235 -0.87 -7.87 24.50
C ILE A 235 0.21 -8.43 25.44
N LYS A 236 0.32 -7.89 26.67
CA LYS A 236 1.33 -8.24 27.68
C LYS A 236 2.77 -8.27 27.13
N ALA A 237 3.11 -7.25 26.33
CA ALA A 237 4.40 -7.16 25.64
C ALA A 237 4.91 -5.71 25.51
N TRP A 238 6.23 -5.60 25.34
CA TRP A 238 6.89 -4.34 24.98
C TRP A 238 6.64 -4.03 23.51
N THR A 239 6.48 -2.76 23.22
CA THR A 239 6.29 -2.20 21.87
C THR A 239 7.34 -1.15 21.55
N ALA A 240 7.63 -1.00 20.28
CA ALA A 240 8.54 -0.02 19.72
C ALA A 240 7.85 0.75 18.58
N PRO A 241 8.41 1.88 18.10
CA PRO A 241 7.92 2.54 16.90
C PRO A 241 7.90 1.57 15.71
N PHE A 242 6.86 1.68 14.88
CA PHE A 242 6.77 0.95 13.62
C PHE A 242 7.11 1.89 12.45
N LEU A 243 8.04 1.46 11.59
CA LEU A 243 8.57 2.27 10.50
C LEU A 243 7.46 2.80 9.58
N MET A 244 6.52 1.94 9.19
CA MET A 244 5.46 2.28 8.24
C MET A 244 4.32 3.09 8.86
N ALA A 245 4.25 3.20 10.18
CA ALA A 245 3.15 3.90 10.88
C ALA A 245 2.94 5.33 10.40
N SER A 246 4.04 6.03 10.07
CA SER A 246 3.97 7.42 9.59
C SER A 246 3.24 7.56 8.26
N TYR A 247 3.24 6.53 7.42
CA TYR A 247 2.50 6.48 6.17
C TYR A 247 1.12 5.85 6.36
N ASN A 248 1.07 4.65 6.91
CA ASN A 248 -0.16 3.85 7.05
C ASN A 248 -1.26 4.59 7.80
N THR A 249 -0.91 5.31 8.87
CA THR A 249 -1.90 6.06 9.66
C THR A 249 -2.62 7.13 8.83
N ARG A 250 -1.99 7.68 7.80
CA ARG A 250 -2.61 8.64 6.87
C ARG A 250 -3.55 7.95 5.90
N ILE A 251 -3.19 6.78 5.39
CA ILE A 251 -4.05 5.98 4.51
C ILE A 251 -5.31 5.56 5.27
N VAL A 252 -5.19 5.00 6.47
CA VAL A 252 -6.34 4.59 7.30
C VAL A 252 -7.25 5.76 7.65
N ARG A 253 -6.69 6.93 7.98
CA ARG A 253 -7.48 8.14 8.25
C ARG A 253 -8.18 8.64 6.98
N ARG A 254 -7.52 8.55 5.81
CA ARG A 254 -8.16 8.85 4.53
C ARG A 254 -9.31 7.88 4.25
N SER A 255 -9.16 6.60 4.52
CA SER A 255 -10.24 5.61 4.39
C SER A 255 -11.42 6.00 5.28
N ASN A 256 -11.18 6.34 6.55
CA ASN A 256 -12.25 6.81 7.45
C ASN A 256 -12.98 8.04 6.88
N ALA A 257 -12.23 9.04 6.38
CA ALA A 257 -12.82 10.24 5.80
C ALA A 257 -13.63 9.94 4.52
N LEU A 258 -13.11 9.09 3.62
CA LEU A 258 -13.79 8.69 2.40
C LEU A 258 -15.05 7.86 2.68
N PHE A 259 -15.10 7.11 3.79
CA PHE A 259 -16.30 6.45 4.30
C PHE A 259 -17.26 7.40 5.06
N GLY A 260 -17.05 8.73 4.98
CA GLY A 260 -17.86 9.71 5.71
C GLY A 260 -17.67 9.60 7.23
N HIS A 261 -16.47 9.27 7.68
CA HIS A 261 -16.11 8.94 9.07
C HIS A 261 -16.82 7.67 9.59
N GLY A 262 -17.06 6.70 8.70
CA GLY A 262 -17.76 5.45 9.00
C GLY A 262 -17.02 4.51 9.96
N TYR A 263 -15.73 4.71 10.20
CA TYR A 263 -15.02 4.01 11.28
C TYR A 263 -15.31 4.64 12.65
N GLY A 264 -15.51 5.96 12.69
CA GLY A 264 -15.86 6.75 13.86
C GLY A 264 -15.38 8.20 13.74
N LYS A 265 -16.20 9.13 14.25
CA LYS A 265 -15.83 10.56 14.30
C LYS A 265 -14.72 10.84 15.32
N THR A 266 -14.64 10.04 16.37
CA THR A 266 -13.63 10.13 17.44
C THR A 266 -12.56 9.08 17.29
N PHE A 267 -12.51 8.38 16.16
CA PHE A 267 -11.58 7.31 15.83
C PHE A 267 -10.10 7.74 16.00
N ARG A 268 -9.38 7.05 16.87
CA ARG A 268 -7.96 7.25 17.14
C ARG A 268 -7.20 6.01 16.71
N TYR A 269 -6.29 6.18 15.78
CA TYR A 269 -5.54 5.07 15.18
C TYR A 269 -4.04 5.24 15.36
N ARG A 270 -3.36 4.18 15.76
CA ARG A 270 -1.89 4.10 15.89
C ARG A 270 -1.36 2.71 15.57
N GLU A 271 -0.12 2.66 15.16
CA GLU A 271 0.60 1.42 14.89
C GLU A 271 1.89 1.36 15.70
N VAL A 272 2.20 0.17 16.22
CA VAL A 272 3.43 -0.10 16.96
C VAL A 272 3.99 -1.48 16.60
N MET A 273 5.31 -1.64 16.66
CA MET A 273 5.99 -2.92 16.49
C MET A 273 5.94 -3.70 17.81
N LYS A 274 5.46 -4.94 17.79
CA LYS A 274 5.53 -5.85 18.92
C LYS A 274 6.96 -6.35 19.11
N ALA A 275 7.58 -6.06 20.25
CA ALA A 275 8.96 -6.44 20.55
C ALA A 275 9.09 -7.71 21.41
N GLY A 276 8.01 -8.13 22.09
CA GLY A 276 7.97 -9.33 22.93
C GLY A 276 7.83 -9.03 24.43
N ALA A 277 7.73 -10.09 25.24
CA ALA A 277 7.51 -9.98 26.69
C ALA A 277 8.82 -9.89 27.48
N GLY A 278 8.71 -9.45 28.74
CA GLY A 278 9.79 -9.46 29.74
C GLY A 278 11.00 -8.60 29.36
N LEU A 279 12.15 -8.88 29.98
CA LEU A 279 13.38 -8.10 29.79
C LEU A 279 13.92 -8.20 28.35
N LYS A 280 13.83 -9.38 27.72
CA LYS A 280 14.24 -9.56 26.31
C LYS A 280 13.41 -8.69 25.37
N GLY A 281 12.09 -8.62 25.58
CA GLY A 281 11.19 -7.75 24.82
C GLY A 281 11.53 -6.27 25.01
N ARG A 282 11.84 -5.85 26.24
CA ARG A 282 12.28 -4.48 26.55
C ARG A 282 13.56 -4.10 25.79
N VAL A 283 14.60 -4.93 25.90
CA VAL A 283 15.88 -4.69 25.19
C VAL A 283 15.65 -4.61 23.69
N ARG A 284 14.87 -5.53 23.11
CA ARG A 284 14.54 -5.53 21.68
C ARG A 284 13.78 -4.25 21.27
N ALA A 285 12.84 -3.78 22.10
CA ALA A 285 12.10 -2.56 21.83
C ALA A 285 13.01 -1.32 21.74
N PHE A 286 13.95 -1.17 22.68
CA PHE A 286 14.94 -0.09 22.64
C PHE A 286 15.90 -0.22 21.46
N ALA A 287 16.32 -1.45 21.10
CA ALA A 287 17.15 -1.68 19.92
C ALA A 287 16.44 -1.27 18.61
N ILE A 288 15.15 -1.62 18.44
CA ILE A 288 14.35 -1.20 17.30
C ILE A 288 14.23 0.32 17.25
N ALA A 289 13.87 0.96 18.37
CA ALA A 289 13.73 2.42 18.42
C ALA A 289 15.05 3.14 18.12
N GLY A 290 16.17 2.65 18.66
CA GLY A 290 17.50 3.20 18.36
C GLY A 290 17.93 3.02 16.92
N ALA A 291 17.65 1.86 16.32
CA ALA A 291 17.95 1.60 14.90
C ALA A 291 17.14 2.52 13.97
N LEU A 292 15.85 2.72 14.26
CA LEU A 292 15.01 3.64 13.48
C LEU A 292 15.49 5.11 13.62
N ALA A 293 15.74 5.57 14.84
CA ALA A 293 16.22 6.95 15.07
C ALA A 293 17.59 7.19 14.41
N GLY A 294 18.52 6.24 14.54
CA GLY A 294 19.83 6.29 13.89
C GLY A 294 19.71 6.25 12.36
N GLY A 295 18.86 5.38 11.82
CA GLY A 295 18.60 5.27 10.38
C GLY A 295 18.04 6.56 9.79
N PHE A 296 17.01 7.14 10.41
CA PHE A 296 16.44 8.43 9.96
C PHE A 296 17.45 9.57 10.03
N THR A 297 18.24 9.66 11.11
CA THR A 297 19.29 10.68 11.25
C THR A 297 20.37 10.53 10.18
N ALA A 298 20.77 9.29 9.88
CA ALA A 298 21.77 9.00 8.86
C ALA A 298 21.26 9.32 7.44
N LEU A 299 20.00 8.98 7.12
CA LEU A 299 19.36 9.32 5.85
C LEU A 299 19.19 10.84 5.66
N ALA A 300 18.90 11.58 6.73
CA ALA A 300 18.80 13.02 6.70
C ALA A 300 20.16 13.73 6.54
N SER A 301 21.26 13.05 6.87
CA SER A 301 22.62 13.60 6.80
C SER A 301 23.28 13.31 5.45
N GLN A 302 23.52 14.33 4.63
CA GLN A 302 24.27 14.19 3.37
C GLN A 302 25.63 13.52 3.54
N LYS A 303 26.31 13.71 4.69
CA LYS A 303 27.61 13.11 4.98
C LYS A 303 27.52 11.63 5.33
N ALA A 304 26.42 11.17 5.93
CA ALA A 304 26.23 9.78 6.34
C ALA A 304 25.60 8.92 5.24
N ARG A 305 24.92 9.50 4.26
CA ARG A 305 24.28 8.78 3.14
C ARG A 305 25.20 7.77 2.43
N PRO A 306 26.43 8.11 2.02
CA PRO A 306 27.31 7.14 1.33
C PRO A 306 27.63 5.90 2.17
N VAL A 307 27.58 6.04 3.51
CA VAL A 307 27.76 4.91 4.42
C VAL A 307 26.49 4.05 4.45
N VAL A 308 25.31 4.67 4.55
CA VAL A 308 24.03 3.96 4.54
C VAL A 308 23.84 3.19 3.23
N GLU A 309 24.14 3.80 2.09
CA GLU A 309 24.03 3.20 0.76
C GLU A 309 24.86 1.90 0.59
N ARG A 310 25.92 1.72 1.38
CA ARG A 310 26.72 0.48 1.36
C ARG A 310 26.02 -0.70 2.04
N PHE A 311 25.09 -0.42 2.97
CA PHE A 311 24.37 -1.44 3.75
C PHE A 311 22.95 -1.67 3.26
N VAL A 312 22.47 -0.86 2.32
CA VAL A 312 21.12 -0.94 1.77
C VAL A 312 21.16 -1.73 0.45
N PRO A 313 20.16 -2.61 0.20
CA PRO A 313 20.03 -3.28 -1.09
C PRO A 313 19.96 -2.25 -2.22
N LYS A 314 20.68 -2.51 -3.31
CA LYS A 314 20.61 -1.65 -4.51
C LYS A 314 19.20 -1.70 -5.11
N SER A 315 18.76 -0.59 -5.70
CA SER A 315 17.51 -0.58 -6.46
C SER A 315 17.52 -1.68 -7.53
N GLY A 316 16.42 -2.43 -7.64
CA GLY A 316 16.31 -3.56 -8.56
C GLY A 316 16.90 -4.88 -8.04
N THR A 317 17.39 -4.93 -6.79
CA THR A 317 17.82 -6.18 -6.14
C THR A 317 16.96 -6.46 -4.91
N GLY A 318 16.83 -7.74 -4.56
CA GLY A 318 16.09 -8.18 -3.39
C GLY A 318 16.75 -9.37 -2.70
N PRO A 319 16.18 -9.83 -1.57
CA PRO A 319 16.65 -10.99 -0.86
C PRO A 319 16.50 -12.27 -1.67
N ASP A 320 17.29 -13.29 -1.34
CA ASP A 320 17.18 -14.60 -1.97
C ASP A 320 15.80 -15.25 -1.71
N GLU A 321 15.45 -16.24 -2.52
CA GLU A 321 14.16 -16.91 -2.48
C GLU A 321 13.89 -17.54 -1.11
N LYS A 322 14.88 -18.19 -0.50
CA LYS A 322 14.75 -18.81 0.82
C LYS A 322 14.39 -17.79 1.90
N SER A 323 14.99 -16.62 1.86
CA SER A 323 14.70 -15.53 2.78
C SER A 323 13.28 -14.99 2.56
N ARG A 324 12.85 -14.86 1.29
CA ARG A 324 11.51 -14.39 0.94
C ARG A 324 10.41 -15.36 1.37
N VAL A 325 10.61 -16.66 1.16
CA VAL A 325 9.62 -17.70 1.52
C VAL A 325 9.50 -17.83 3.05
N ASN A 326 10.61 -17.72 3.80
CA ASN A 326 10.61 -17.82 5.28
C ASN A 326 10.24 -16.51 6.00
N GLY A 327 9.87 -15.48 5.27
CA GLY A 327 9.30 -14.25 5.80
C GLY A 327 7.87 -14.45 6.32
N PHE A 328 7.35 -13.48 7.04
CA PHE A 328 5.94 -13.37 7.39
C PHE A 328 5.62 -11.95 7.84
N PHE A 329 4.34 -11.61 7.83
CA PHE A 329 3.84 -10.47 8.59
C PHE A 329 2.55 -10.81 9.33
N ARG A 330 2.27 -10.04 10.38
CA ARG A 330 1.02 -10.11 11.14
C ARG A 330 0.72 -8.74 11.73
N MET A 331 -0.43 -8.21 11.36
CA MET A 331 -1.05 -7.03 11.97
C MET A 331 -2.15 -7.54 12.90
N ASP A 332 -1.98 -7.34 14.22
CA ASP A 332 -2.93 -7.72 15.28
C ASP A 332 -3.56 -6.43 15.79
N LEU A 333 -4.71 -6.08 15.24
CA LEU A 333 -5.46 -4.90 15.64
C LEU A 333 -6.30 -5.19 16.89
N ARG A 334 -6.29 -4.23 17.83
CA ARG A 334 -7.20 -4.17 18.97
C ARG A 334 -7.91 -2.83 18.97
N THR A 335 -9.21 -2.85 19.21
CA THR A 335 -10.04 -1.64 19.23
C THR A 335 -11.14 -1.74 20.25
N THR A 336 -11.55 -0.58 20.76
CA THR A 336 -12.79 -0.39 21.52
C THR A 336 -13.80 0.33 20.65
N THR A 337 -15.07 0.17 20.96
CA THR A 337 -16.15 0.88 20.28
C THR A 337 -16.85 1.86 21.24
N THR A 338 -17.67 2.74 20.69
CA THR A 338 -18.46 3.74 21.44
C THR A 338 -19.44 3.11 22.42
N THR A 339 -19.80 1.83 22.25
CA THR A 339 -20.63 1.07 23.20
C THR A 339 -19.81 0.31 24.23
N GLY A 340 -18.47 0.40 24.19
CA GLY A 340 -17.56 -0.31 25.08
C GLY A 340 -17.26 -1.75 24.65
N ALA A 341 -17.69 -2.20 23.48
CA ALA A 341 -17.33 -3.51 22.95
C ALA A 341 -15.85 -3.52 22.49
N HIS A 342 -15.21 -4.68 22.60
CA HIS A 342 -13.83 -4.89 22.20
C HIS A 342 -13.75 -5.78 20.96
N TYR A 343 -12.95 -5.38 19.98
CA TYR A 343 -12.71 -6.16 18.75
C TYR A 343 -11.24 -6.43 18.51
N ARG A 344 -11.01 -7.54 17.87
CA ARG A 344 -9.70 -7.93 17.35
C ARG A 344 -9.80 -8.21 15.86
N SER A 345 -8.92 -7.62 15.06
CA SER A 345 -8.74 -7.99 13.66
C SER A 345 -7.32 -8.50 13.43
N ILE A 346 -7.19 -9.52 12.60
CA ILE A 346 -5.89 -10.07 12.18
C ILE A 346 -5.80 -10.00 10.67
N VAL A 347 -4.74 -9.37 10.17
CA VAL A 347 -4.29 -9.49 8.78
C VAL A 347 -2.88 -10.03 8.79
N ALA A 348 -2.67 -11.21 8.20
CA ALA A 348 -1.39 -11.90 8.26
C ALA A 348 -1.18 -12.78 7.02
N ALA A 349 0.07 -12.97 6.61
CA ALA A 349 0.46 -13.95 5.60
C ALA A 349 1.88 -14.46 5.83
N GLN A 350 2.18 -15.62 5.23
CA GLN A 350 3.53 -16.13 5.04
C GLN A 350 4.16 -15.45 3.83
N GLY A 351 5.50 -15.44 3.79
CA GLY A 351 6.27 -14.73 2.78
C GLY A 351 6.74 -13.35 3.25
N ASP A 352 7.85 -12.92 2.68
CA ASP A 352 8.42 -11.60 2.97
C ASP A 352 7.39 -10.49 2.66
N PRO A 353 7.09 -9.62 3.62
CA PRO A 353 6.09 -8.58 3.42
C PRO A 353 6.43 -7.60 2.29
N GLY A 354 7.70 -7.23 2.13
CA GLY A 354 8.13 -6.24 1.14
C GLY A 354 8.20 -6.78 -0.29
N TYR A 355 8.08 -8.10 -0.49
CA TYR A 355 8.25 -8.74 -1.79
C TYR A 355 7.15 -9.74 -2.12
N ASN A 356 7.20 -10.97 -1.57
CA ASN A 356 6.26 -12.02 -1.94
C ASN A 356 4.82 -11.67 -1.60
N ALA A 357 4.55 -11.25 -0.36
CA ALA A 357 3.20 -10.86 0.05
C ALA A 357 2.72 -9.58 -0.69
N THR A 358 3.63 -8.62 -0.92
CA THR A 358 3.33 -7.41 -1.71
C THR A 358 2.97 -7.75 -3.16
N ALA A 359 3.68 -8.69 -3.80
CA ALA A 359 3.37 -9.10 -5.17
C ALA A 359 1.97 -9.70 -5.27
N VAL A 360 1.59 -10.57 -4.33
CA VAL A 360 0.23 -11.11 -4.26
C VAL A 360 -0.81 -10.01 -4.04
N MET A 361 -0.60 -9.14 -3.05
CA MET A 361 -1.54 -8.04 -2.77
C MET A 361 -1.74 -7.14 -3.99
N LEU A 362 -0.68 -6.78 -4.69
CA LEU A 362 -0.74 -5.90 -5.85
C LEU A 362 -1.43 -6.58 -7.05
N ALA A 363 -1.12 -7.85 -7.31
CA ALA A 363 -1.77 -8.64 -8.37
C ALA A 363 -3.28 -8.79 -8.10
N GLU A 364 -3.66 -9.20 -6.89
CA GLU A 364 -5.07 -9.38 -6.52
C GLU A 364 -5.85 -8.06 -6.50
N ALA A 365 -5.22 -6.92 -6.15
CA ALA A 365 -5.84 -5.61 -6.27
C ALA A 365 -6.20 -5.27 -7.73
N ALA A 366 -5.27 -5.53 -8.66
CA ALA A 366 -5.52 -5.29 -10.07
C ALA A 366 -6.57 -6.24 -10.65
N LEU A 367 -6.53 -7.52 -10.28
CA LEU A 367 -7.54 -8.50 -10.69
C LEU A 367 -8.93 -8.13 -10.16
N THR A 368 -9.03 -7.66 -8.91
CA THR A 368 -10.29 -7.15 -8.34
C THR A 368 -10.86 -6.01 -9.19
N LEU A 369 -10.02 -5.05 -9.59
CA LEU A 369 -10.46 -3.92 -10.43
C LEU A 369 -10.84 -4.36 -11.84
N SER A 370 -10.20 -5.38 -12.39
CA SER A 370 -10.44 -5.84 -13.77
C SER A 370 -11.74 -6.61 -13.95
N GLU A 371 -12.25 -7.27 -12.90
CA GLU A 371 -13.48 -8.09 -12.96
C GLU A 371 -14.77 -7.26 -13.03
N GLY A 372 -14.73 -6.00 -12.58
CA GLY A 372 -15.84 -5.05 -12.76
C GLY A 372 -16.96 -5.14 -11.72
N ASP A 373 -17.01 -6.16 -10.86
CA ASP A 373 -17.94 -6.22 -9.74
C ASP A 373 -17.37 -5.49 -8.52
N LEU A 374 -17.29 -4.17 -8.65
CA LEU A 374 -16.66 -3.30 -7.66
C LEU A 374 -17.67 -2.75 -6.66
N PRO A 375 -17.27 -2.60 -5.38
CA PRO A 375 -18.14 -1.99 -4.40
C PRO A 375 -18.52 -0.55 -4.81
N LYS A 376 -19.75 -0.15 -4.52
CA LYS A 376 -20.16 1.25 -4.67
C LYS A 376 -19.33 2.12 -3.75
N LEU A 377 -18.80 3.20 -4.30
CA LEU A 377 -18.01 4.13 -3.50
C LEU A 377 -18.90 4.96 -2.57
N PRO A 378 -18.51 5.16 -1.32
CA PRO A 378 -19.27 5.95 -0.35
C PRO A 378 -19.46 7.40 -0.78
N THR A 379 -18.58 7.90 -1.64
CA THR A 379 -18.62 9.26 -2.19
C THR A 379 -19.71 9.48 -3.23
N GLY A 380 -20.38 8.42 -3.68
CA GLY A 380 -21.37 8.47 -4.77
C GLY A 380 -20.79 8.66 -6.16
N ALA A 381 -19.47 8.82 -6.31
CA ALA A 381 -18.76 8.81 -7.59
C ALA A 381 -18.35 7.38 -7.97
N ASP A 382 -18.10 7.12 -9.25
CA ASP A 382 -17.63 5.81 -9.70
C ASP A 382 -16.11 5.64 -9.59
N GLY A 383 -15.36 6.74 -9.52
CA GLY A 383 -13.90 6.80 -9.45
C GLY A 383 -13.37 7.81 -8.44
N GLY A 384 -12.06 8.02 -8.47
CA GLY A 384 -11.30 8.96 -7.63
C GLY A 384 -9.93 8.41 -7.26
N VAL A 385 -9.15 9.20 -6.54
CA VAL A 385 -7.91 8.75 -5.88
C VAL A 385 -8.30 8.15 -4.53
N LEU A 386 -8.18 6.84 -4.39
CA LEU A 386 -8.79 6.06 -3.33
C LEU A 386 -7.74 5.30 -2.51
N THR A 387 -8.17 4.74 -1.39
CA THR A 387 -7.38 3.80 -0.59
C THR A 387 -7.81 2.35 -0.90
N PRO A 388 -6.98 1.34 -0.58
CA PRO A 388 -7.32 -0.05 -0.84
C PRO A 388 -8.66 -0.49 -0.26
N ALA A 389 -8.95 -0.17 1.01
CA ALA A 389 -10.21 -0.54 1.65
C ALA A 389 -11.43 0.09 0.96
N VAL A 390 -11.35 1.35 0.56
CA VAL A 390 -12.46 2.09 -0.07
C VAL A 390 -12.70 1.62 -1.51
N ALA A 391 -11.62 1.43 -2.27
CA ALA A 391 -11.71 1.09 -3.68
C ALA A 391 -12.10 -0.36 -3.94
N LEU A 392 -11.63 -1.28 -3.08
CA LEU A 392 -11.66 -2.72 -3.36
C LEU A 392 -12.59 -3.49 -2.42
N GLY A 393 -12.72 -3.06 -1.14
CA GLY A 393 -13.66 -3.59 -0.16
C GLY A 393 -13.57 -5.11 0.04
N MET A 394 -14.73 -5.74 0.31
CA MET A 394 -14.85 -7.17 0.58
C MET A 394 -14.42 -8.06 -0.59
N PRO A 395 -14.67 -7.75 -1.88
CA PRO A 395 -14.15 -8.57 -2.98
C PRO A 395 -12.65 -8.80 -2.91
N TYR A 396 -11.88 -7.78 -2.56
CA TYR A 396 -10.43 -7.90 -2.39
C TYR A 396 -10.04 -8.73 -1.15
N VAL A 397 -10.77 -8.56 -0.05
CA VAL A 397 -10.58 -9.40 1.16
C VAL A 397 -10.76 -10.87 0.83
N GLU A 398 -11.82 -11.24 0.08
CA GLU A 398 -12.08 -12.63 -0.29
C GLU A 398 -11.01 -13.20 -1.24
N ARG A 399 -10.54 -12.40 -2.19
CA ARG A 399 -9.43 -12.81 -3.06
C ARG A 399 -8.16 -13.08 -2.27
N LEU A 400 -7.80 -12.21 -1.31
CA LEU A 400 -6.64 -12.43 -0.45
C LEU A 400 -6.82 -13.66 0.47
N ARG A 401 -8.04 -13.92 0.97
CA ARG A 401 -8.35 -15.15 1.73
C ARG A 401 -8.13 -16.40 0.89
N ALA A 402 -8.54 -16.36 -0.38
CA ALA A 402 -8.31 -17.47 -1.34
C ALA A 402 -6.81 -17.68 -1.65
N ARG A 403 -5.97 -16.72 -1.31
CA ARG A 403 -4.50 -16.78 -1.44
C ARG A 403 -3.80 -17.02 -0.08
N ASP A 404 -4.43 -17.73 0.83
CA ASP A 404 -3.93 -18.13 2.14
C ASP A 404 -3.55 -16.98 3.08
N PHE A 405 -4.06 -15.77 2.84
CA PHE A 405 -3.97 -14.69 3.81
C PHE A 405 -5.00 -14.88 4.93
N THR A 406 -4.60 -14.66 6.14
CA THR A 406 -5.51 -14.58 7.28
C THR A 406 -6.09 -13.17 7.34
N LEU A 407 -7.39 -13.01 7.11
CA LEU A 407 -8.13 -11.74 7.26
C LEU A 407 -9.38 -12.02 8.10
N THR A 408 -9.33 -11.71 9.38
CA THR A 408 -10.42 -12.00 10.33
C THR A 408 -10.69 -10.80 11.23
N ALA A 409 -11.96 -10.62 11.64
CA ALA A 409 -12.35 -9.74 12.72
C ALA A 409 -13.28 -10.49 13.68
N THR A 410 -13.08 -10.33 14.98
CA THR A 410 -13.85 -11.02 16.03
C THR A 410 -14.09 -10.09 17.19
N LYS A 411 -15.31 -10.13 17.76
CA LYS A 411 -15.63 -9.53 19.05
C LYS A 411 -14.91 -10.31 20.16
N LEU A 412 -14.30 -9.61 21.07
CA LEU A 412 -13.68 -10.20 22.27
C LEU A 412 -14.70 -10.28 23.38
N ALA A 413 -14.58 -11.34 24.22
CA ALA A 413 -15.46 -11.54 25.35
C ALA A 413 -15.21 -10.50 26.45
#